data_e735cc0dd6dc94d81fc79407fab8c4c9
#
_entry.id   e735cc0dd6dc94d81fc79407fab8c4c9
#
_cell.length_a   1.000
_cell.length_b   1.000
_cell.length_c   1.000
_cell.angle_alpha   90.00
_cell.angle_beta   90.00
_cell.angle_gamma   90.00
#
_symmetry.space_group_name_H-M   'P 1'
#
loop_
_entity.id
_entity.type
_entity.pdbx_description
1 polymer ?
#
loop_
_entity_poly.entity_id
_entity_poly.type
_entity_poly.pdbx_seq_one_letter_code
_entity_poly.pdbx_strand_id
1 'polypeptide(L)'
;GFVEKVGVYDTVLGYDQLEQIENRPSLLVDMSGNRAVIGAVHGLLGDNMLWCHNVGLTHWDDSSTKDDPAAAQLIRDRSAMFFAPGHIAMRAKEWGATSFNQKVAGFLEGGMQHARVWMDVHETQGLAAFADIYARVVKGDLRAEEGIIITP
;
A
#
# COMPACT_ATOMS: atom_id res chain seq x y z
N GLY A 1 -16.98 0.74 -4.54
CA GLY A 1 -15.98 -0.28 -4.95
C GLY A 1 -15.53 -1.18 -3.80
N PHE A 2 -14.52 -2.02 -4.03
CA PHE A 2 -13.99 -2.94 -3.01
C PHE A 2 -13.48 -2.20 -1.76
N VAL A 3 -12.67 -1.16 -1.94
CA VAL A 3 -12.08 -0.39 -0.83
C VAL A 3 -13.13 0.24 0.08
N GLU A 4 -14.24 0.72 -0.49
CA GLU A 4 -15.38 1.24 0.28
C GLU A 4 -16.04 0.15 1.13
N LYS A 5 -16.16 -1.09 0.58
CA LYS A 5 -16.74 -2.23 1.30
C LYS A 5 -15.89 -2.66 2.50
N VAL A 6 -14.58 -2.50 2.42
CA VAL A 6 -13.66 -2.81 3.53
C VAL A 6 -13.93 -1.92 4.75
N GLY A 7 -14.39 -0.69 4.56
CA GLY A 7 -14.91 0.18 5.60
C GLY A 7 -13.88 0.68 6.63
N VAL A 8 -12.59 0.75 6.24
CA VAL A 8 -11.50 1.23 7.11
C VAL A 8 -11.04 2.64 6.77
N TYR A 9 -11.60 3.23 5.71
CA TYR A 9 -11.24 4.56 5.22
C TYR A 9 -12.41 5.52 5.35
N ASP A 10 -12.16 6.74 5.80
CA ASP A 10 -13.17 7.79 5.94
C ASP A 10 -13.64 8.30 4.56
N THR A 11 -12.72 8.37 3.61
CA THR A 11 -12.99 8.81 2.24
C THR A 11 -12.23 7.93 1.25
N VAL A 12 -12.88 7.52 0.17
CA VAL A 12 -12.29 6.76 -0.92
C VAL A 12 -12.48 7.53 -2.22
N LEU A 13 -11.38 7.83 -2.91
CA LEU A 13 -11.38 8.56 -4.17
C LEU A 13 -10.68 7.74 -5.27
N GLY A 14 -11.18 7.82 -6.49
CA GLY A 14 -10.46 7.33 -7.66
C GLY A 14 -9.32 8.27 -8.06
N TYR A 15 -8.38 7.79 -8.86
CA TYR A 15 -7.29 8.63 -9.38
C TYR A 15 -7.76 9.74 -10.31
N ASP A 16 -8.96 9.63 -10.85
CA ASP A 16 -9.66 10.65 -11.63
C ASP A 16 -10.40 11.70 -10.76
N GLN A 17 -10.30 11.61 -9.45
CA GLN A 17 -11.00 12.45 -8.48
C GLN A 17 -10.05 13.12 -7.48
N LEU A 18 -8.75 13.22 -7.82
CA LEU A 18 -7.73 13.74 -6.90
C LEU A 18 -8.01 15.20 -6.47
N GLU A 19 -8.69 15.98 -7.30
CA GLU A 19 -9.10 17.35 -6.98
C GLU A 19 -10.09 17.45 -5.80
N GLN A 20 -10.70 16.34 -5.40
CA GLN A 20 -11.58 16.27 -4.23
C GLN A 20 -10.81 16.07 -2.92
N ILE A 21 -9.50 15.86 -3.00
CA ILE A 21 -8.65 15.76 -1.80
C ILE A 21 -8.67 17.11 -1.09
N GLU A 22 -9.05 17.07 0.19
CA GLU A 22 -9.05 18.27 1.02
C GLU A 22 -7.62 18.79 1.23
N ASN A 23 -7.36 20.04 0.83
CA ASN A 23 -6.06 20.67 0.96
C ASN A 23 -5.82 21.12 2.41
N ARG A 24 -5.37 20.19 3.25
CA ARG A 24 -5.03 20.40 4.67
C ARG A 24 -3.70 19.72 5.01
N PRO A 25 -3.06 20.04 6.16
CA PRO A 25 -1.85 19.37 6.59
C PRO A 25 -1.99 17.85 6.58
N SER A 26 -1.21 17.18 5.72
CA SER A 26 -1.40 15.76 5.40
C SER A 26 -0.08 15.00 5.37
N LEU A 27 -0.15 13.74 5.74
CA LEU A 27 0.90 12.73 5.50
C LEU A 27 0.46 11.84 4.34
N LEU A 28 1.35 11.61 3.39
CA LEU A 28 1.12 10.71 2.28
C LEU A 28 1.86 9.39 2.50
N VAL A 29 1.17 8.27 2.28
CA VAL A 29 1.76 6.94 2.24
C VAL A 29 1.51 6.36 0.86
N ASP A 30 2.54 6.29 0.05
CA ASP A 30 2.45 5.72 -1.30
C ASP A 30 2.76 4.23 -1.28
N MET A 31 1.79 3.43 -1.72
CA MET A 31 1.90 1.98 -1.86
C MET A 31 2.04 1.55 -3.33
N SER A 32 1.79 2.45 -4.28
CA SER A 32 1.71 2.13 -5.70
C SER A 32 3.01 2.38 -6.47
N GLY A 33 3.73 3.44 -6.12
CA GLY A 33 4.88 3.93 -6.88
C GLY A 33 4.49 4.69 -8.17
N ASN A 34 3.19 4.97 -8.37
CA ASN A 34 2.73 5.71 -9.53
C ASN A 34 3.10 7.19 -9.43
N ARG A 35 4.14 7.58 -10.16
CA ARG A 35 4.73 8.94 -10.10
C ARG A 35 3.76 10.04 -10.53
N ALA A 36 2.88 9.76 -11.48
CA ALA A 36 1.90 10.72 -11.94
C ALA A 36 0.90 11.05 -10.82
N VAL A 37 0.38 10.02 -10.15
CA VAL A 37 -0.54 10.18 -9.02
C VAL A 37 0.15 10.88 -7.85
N ILE A 38 1.36 10.43 -7.48
CA ILE A 38 2.13 11.04 -6.37
C ILE A 38 2.39 12.52 -6.68
N GLY A 39 2.86 12.83 -7.87
CA GLY A 39 3.13 14.21 -8.28
C GLY A 39 1.88 15.08 -8.26
N ALA A 40 0.75 14.59 -8.76
CA ALA A 40 -0.53 15.30 -8.72
C ALA A 40 -0.96 15.61 -7.28
N VAL A 41 -0.86 14.63 -6.37
CA VAL A 41 -1.17 14.84 -4.93
C VAL A 41 -0.22 15.83 -4.29
N HIS A 42 1.09 15.75 -4.59
CA HIS A 42 2.07 16.73 -4.10
C HIS A 42 1.77 18.15 -4.59
N GLY A 43 1.43 18.29 -5.87
CA GLY A 43 1.06 19.58 -6.43
C GLY A 43 -0.19 20.17 -5.80
N LEU A 44 -1.18 19.34 -5.55
CA LEU A 44 -2.45 19.73 -4.92
C LEU A 44 -2.27 20.16 -3.46
N LEU A 45 -1.51 19.39 -2.68
CA LEU A 45 -1.27 19.68 -1.26
C LEU A 45 -0.24 20.79 -1.05
N GLY A 46 0.76 20.92 -1.94
CA GLY A 46 1.82 21.92 -1.82
C GLY A 46 2.48 21.93 -0.45
N ASP A 47 2.41 23.06 0.26
CA ASP A 47 2.98 23.19 1.61
C ASP A 47 2.25 22.38 2.69
N ASN A 48 1.02 21.98 2.42
CA ASN A 48 0.26 21.09 3.30
C ASN A 48 0.68 19.63 3.21
N MET A 49 1.49 19.21 2.22
CA MET A 49 2.11 17.90 2.21
C MET A 49 3.29 17.90 3.19
N LEU A 50 3.05 17.43 4.42
CA LEU A 50 4.05 17.45 5.49
C LEU A 50 5.16 16.43 5.27
N TRP A 51 4.80 15.22 4.82
CA TRP A 51 5.75 14.15 4.54
C TRP A 51 5.12 13.08 3.64
N CYS A 52 5.94 12.48 2.77
CA CYS A 52 5.58 11.35 1.93
C CYS A 52 6.47 10.14 2.23
N HIS A 53 5.85 9.03 2.62
CA HIS A 53 6.51 7.73 2.71
C HIS A 53 6.26 6.90 1.44
N ASN A 54 7.30 6.62 0.68
CA ASN A 54 7.25 5.71 -0.46
C ASN A 54 7.47 4.27 0.05
N VAL A 55 6.41 3.49 0.15
CA VAL A 55 6.43 2.14 0.75
C VAL A 55 6.46 1.06 -0.30
N GLY A 56 5.66 1.18 -1.36
CA GLY A 56 5.46 0.16 -2.38
C GLY A 56 5.89 0.59 -3.78
N LEU A 57 5.97 -0.41 -4.65
CA LEU A 57 6.24 -0.28 -6.09
C LEU A 57 5.40 -1.32 -6.83
N THR A 58 4.08 -1.33 -6.62
CA THR A 58 3.18 -2.29 -7.28
C THR A 58 3.04 -2.02 -8.78
N HIS A 59 3.31 -0.77 -9.21
CA HIS A 59 3.30 -0.34 -10.61
C HIS A 59 4.72 0.04 -11.07
N TRP A 60 5.66 -0.87 -10.91
CA TRP A 60 7.06 -0.64 -11.26
C TRP A 60 7.27 -0.35 -12.77
N ASP A 61 6.39 -0.84 -13.64
CA ASP A 61 6.39 -0.56 -15.07
C ASP A 61 6.01 0.89 -15.39
N ASP A 62 5.15 1.51 -14.57
CA ASP A 62 4.77 2.92 -14.70
C ASP A 62 5.88 3.88 -14.26
N SER A 63 6.95 3.37 -13.66
CA SER A 63 8.12 4.18 -13.27
C SER A 63 8.85 4.79 -14.49
N SER A 64 8.47 4.38 -15.70
CA SER A 64 9.01 4.87 -16.98
C SER A 64 8.55 6.27 -17.40
N THR A 65 7.57 6.86 -16.73
CA THR A 65 7.07 8.22 -17.03
C THR A 65 8.02 9.31 -16.51
N LYS A 66 9.30 9.27 -16.95
CA LYS A 66 10.28 10.30 -16.61
C LYS A 66 9.90 11.67 -17.14
N ASP A 67 9.07 11.72 -18.17
CA ASP A 67 8.64 12.92 -18.88
C ASP A 67 7.22 13.37 -18.48
N ASP A 68 6.60 12.75 -17.45
CA ASP A 68 5.28 13.16 -16.98
C ASP A 68 5.38 14.53 -16.27
N PRO A 69 4.64 15.54 -16.73
CA PRO A 69 4.61 16.85 -16.07
C PRO A 69 4.24 16.80 -14.59
N ALA A 70 3.39 15.83 -14.19
CA ALA A 70 3.03 15.64 -12.79
C ALA A 70 4.24 15.19 -11.95
N ALA A 71 5.16 14.39 -12.52
CA ALA A 71 6.37 13.97 -11.83
C ALA A 71 7.31 15.17 -11.48
N ALA A 72 7.19 16.29 -12.17
CA ALA A 72 7.92 17.52 -11.86
C ALA A 72 7.45 18.18 -10.55
N GLN A 73 6.24 17.85 -10.07
CA GLN A 73 5.66 18.39 -8.85
C GLN A 73 6.07 17.62 -7.59
N LEU A 74 6.90 16.58 -7.72
CA LEU A 74 7.37 15.79 -6.60
C LEU A 74 8.20 16.63 -5.60
N ILE A 75 7.73 16.72 -4.36
CA ILE A 75 8.42 17.42 -3.27
C ILE A 75 9.42 16.44 -2.63
N ARG A 76 10.63 16.41 -3.16
CA ARG A 76 11.67 15.42 -2.79
C ARG A 76 12.20 15.60 -1.38
N ASP A 77 12.30 16.84 -0.91
CA ASP A 77 12.85 17.17 0.41
C ASP A 77 11.96 16.69 1.57
N ARG A 78 10.69 16.40 1.26
CA ARG A 78 9.71 15.88 2.20
C ARG A 78 9.24 14.47 1.83
N SER A 79 10.08 13.71 1.12
CA SER A 79 9.77 12.35 0.68
C SER A 79 10.93 11.40 0.96
N ALA A 80 10.63 10.20 1.46
CA ALA A 80 11.63 9.18 1.67
C ALA A 80 11.07 7.76 1.44
N MET A 81 11.94 6.84 1.05
CA MET A 81 11.64 5.42 1.03
C MET A 81 11.44 4.92 2.46
N PHE A 82 10.34 4.22 2.70
CA PHE A 82 10.10 3.54 3.97
C PHE A 82 10.84 2.21 4.00
N PHE A 83 11.93 2.17 4.76
CA PHE A 83 12.73 0.95 4.91
C PHE A 83 12.30 0.19 6.17
N ALA A 84 11.36 -0.75 6.03
CA ALA A 84 10.78 -1.51 7.13
C ALA A 84 11.81 -2.18 8.07
N PRO A 85 12.89 -2.84 7.59
CA PRO A 85 13.89 -3.43 8.48
C PRO A 85 14.55 -2.42 9.43
N GLY A 86 14.82 -1.21 8.95
CA GLY A 86 15.37 -0.13 9.78
C GLY A 86 14.39 0.32 10.86
N HIS A 87 13.11 0.46 10.52
CA HIS A 87 12.05 0.79 11.48
C HIS A 87 11.84 -0.31 12.52
N ILE A 88 11.88 -1.58 12.12
CA ILE A 88 11.80 -2.73 13.03
C ILE A 88 12.94 -2.68 14.05
N ALA A 89 14.18 -2.52 13.59
CA ALA A 89 15.34 -2.45 14.46
C ALA A 89 15.25 -1.27 15.45
N MET A 90 14.84 -0.09 14.97
CA MET A 90 14.67 1.10 15.79
C MET A 90 13.59 0.90 16.86
N ARG A 91 12.41 0.38 16.49
CA ARG A 91 11.30 0.17 17.44
C ARG A 91 11.57 -0.97 18.41
N ALA A 92 12.24 -2.04 17.99
CA ALA A 92 12.67 -3.10 18.90
C ALA A 92 13.68 -2.59 19.94
N LYS A 93 14.56 -1.67 19.56
CA LYS A 93 15.48 -1.00 20.50
C LYS A 93 14.76 -0.05 21.46
N GLU A 94 13.80 0.74 20.95
CA GLU A 94 13.07 1.74 21.72
C GLU A 94 12.12 1.10 22.75
N TRP A 95 11.37 0.08 22.35
CA TRP A 95 10.32 -0.54 23.17
C TRP A 95 10.79 -1.81 23.90
N GLY A 96 11.94 -2.35 23.52
CA GLY A 96 12.40 -3.69 23.91
C GLY A 96 11.77 -4.76 23.01
N ALA A 97 12.53 -5.82 22.73
CA ALA A 97 12.14 -6.88 21.79
C ALA A 97 10.80 -7.55 22.16
N THR A 98 10.60 -7.84 23.45
CA THR A 98 9.36 -8.48 23.92
C THR A 98 8.14 -7.60 23.68
N SER A 99 8.21 -6.32 24.04
CA SER A 99 7.10 -5.38 23.85
C SER A 99 6.84 -5.12 22.36
N PHE A 100 7.90 -5.04 21.56
CA PHE A 100 7.77 -4.93 20.10
C PHE A 100 6.99 -6.12 19.52
N ASN A 101 7.41 -7.36 19.86
CA ASN A 101 6.76 -8.56 19.36
C ASN A 101 5.29 -8.67 19.81
N GLN A 102 4.98 -8.30 21.06
CA GLN A 102 3.60 -8.28 21.56
C GLN A 102 2.71 -7.29 20.79
N LYS A 103 3.23 -6.08 20.50
CA LYS A 103 2.51 -5.07 19.71
C LYS A 103 2.27 -5.54 18.27
N VAL A 104 3.27 -6.16 17.64
CA VAL A 104 3.15 -6.72 16.29
C VAL A 104 2.13 -7.87 16.27
N ALA A 105 2.21 -8.79 17.23
CA ALA A 105 1.26 -9.90 17.32
C ALA A 105 -0.19 -9.42 17.49
N GLY A 106 -0.43 -8.45 18.40
CA GLY A 106 -1.76 -7.88 18.60
C GLY A 106 -2.29 -7.15 17.36
N PHE A 107 -1.44 -6.42 16.64
CA PHE A 107 -1.83 -5.77 15.39
C PHE A 107 -2.20 -6.80 14.30
N LEU A 108 -1.38 -7.85 14.14
CA LEU A 108 -1.64 -8.90 13.16
C LEU A 108 -2.92 -9.68 13.48
N GLU A 109 -3.15 -10.00 14.75
CA GLU A 109 -4.37 -10.67 15.18
C GLU A 109 -5.62 -9.85 14.85
N GLY A 110 -5.62 -8.56 15.19
CA GLY A 110 -6.71 -7.65 14.85
C GLY A 110 -6.91 -7.53 13.33
N GLY A 111 -5.83 -7.41 12.57
CA GLY A 111 -5.86 -7.38 11.12
C GLY A 111 -6.42 -8.65 10.49
N MET A 112 -6.03 -9.82 11.00
CA MET A 112 -6.56 -11.11 10.54
C MET A 112 -8.05 -11.27 10.85
N GLN A 113 -8.51 -10.84 12.03
CA GLN A 113 -9.92 -10.86 12.37
C GLN A 113 -10.74 -9.96 11.43
N HIS A 114 -10.23 -8.77 11.14
CA HIS A 114 -10.88 -7.86 10.19
C HIS A 114 -10.88 -8.43 8.76
N ALA A 115 -9.77 -9.00 8.32
CA ALA A 115 -9.64 -9.57 6.98
C ALA A 115 -10.65 -10.71 6.71
N ARG A 116 -11.00 -11.51 7.71
CA ARG A 116 -12.01 -12.58 7.59
C ARG A 116 -13.40 -12.08 7.17
N VAL A 117 -13.70 -10.82 7.36
CA VAL A 117 -15.00 -10.25 7.01
C VAL A 117 -15.13 -9.99 5.50
N TRP A 118 -14.01 -9.72 4.83
CA TRP A 118 -14.03 -9.29 3.42
C TRP A 118 -13.13 -10.12 2.50
N MET A 119 -12.21 -10.93 3.05
CA MET A 119 -11.30 -11.78 2.28
C MET A 119 -11.95 -13.13 1.98
N ASP A 120 -11.91 -13.50 0.70
CA ASP A 120 -12.38 -14.79 0.19
C ASP A 120 -11.16 -15.72 0.00
N VAL A 121 -10.94 -16.62 0.95
CA VAL A 121 -9.76 -17.48 0.97
C VAL A 121 -10.05 -18.83 0.35
N HIS A 122 -9.32 -19.17 -0.69
CA HIS A 122 -9.39 -20.45 -1.38
C HIS A 122 -8.14 -21.29 -1.12
N GLU A 123 -8.33 -22.54 -0.72
CA GLU A 123 -7.25 -23.50 -0.57
C GLU A 123 -7.21 -24.43 -1.78
N THR A 124 -6.02 -24.68 -2.29
CA THR A 124 -5.78 -25.64 -3.38
C THR A 124 -4.56 -26.49 -3.07
N GLN A 125 -4.56 -27.73 -3.56
CA GLN A 125 -3.47 -28.68 -3.34
C GLN A 125 -2.66 -28.90 -4.62
N GLY A 126 -1.38 -29.12 -4.42
CA GLY A 126 -0.45 -29.54 -5.44
C GLY A 126 0.21 -28.40 -6.22
N LEU A 127 1.48 -28.59 -6.51
CA LEU A 127 2.29 -27.63 -7.25
C LEU A 127 1.84 -27.44 -8.72
N ALA A 128 1.05 -28.35 -9.26
CA ALA A 128 0.48 -28.20 -10.61
C ALA A 128 -0.45 -26.99 -10.73
N ALA A 129 -1.23 -26.70 -9.68
CA ALA A 129 -2.09 -25.52 -9.64
C ALA A 129 -1.30 -24.20 -9.51
N PHE A 130 -0.07 -24.25 -9.02
CA PHE A 130 0.76 -23.07 -8.79
C PHE A 130 1.00 -22.27 -10.09
N ALA A 131 1.31 -22.94 -11.18
CA ALA A 131 1.65 -22.27 -12.43
C ALA A 131 0.49 -21.41 -12.96
N ASP A 132 -0.72 -21.94 -12.94
CA ASP A 132 -1.90 -21.23 -13.42
C ASP A 132 -2.27 -20.06 -12.50
N ILE A 133 -2.20 -20.28 -11.17
CA ILE A 133 -2.46 -19.25 -10.17
C ILE A 133 -1.41 -18.14 -10.29
N TYR A 134 -0.12 -18.48 -10.40
CA TYR A 134 0.95 -17.52 -10.59
C TYR A 134 0.76 -16.69 -11.86
N ALA A 135 0.37 -17.32 -12.96
CA ALA A 135 0.08 -16.60 -14.20
C ALA A 135 -1.07 -15.60 -14.04
N ARG A 136 -2.12 -15.94 -13.29
CA ARG A 136 -3.24 -15.03 -12.97
C ARG A 136 -2.77 -13.87 -12.10
N VAL A 137 -1.96 -14.12 -11.08
CA VAL A 137 -1.38 -13.07 -10.21
C VAL A 137 -0.56 -12.08 -11.02
N VAL A 138 0.34 -12.58 -11.89
CA VAL A 138 1.20 -11.73 -12.73
C VAL A 138 0.40 -10.89 -13.71
N LYS A 139 -0.73 -11.42 -14.21
CA LYS A 139 -1.63 -10.68 -15.10
C LYS A 139 -2.55 -9.70 -14.40
N GLY A 140 -2.63 -9.75 -13.07
CA GLY A 140 -3.60 -8.97 -12.29
C GLY A 140 -5.04 -9.47 -12.41
N ASP A 141 -5.24 -10.75 -12.78
CA ASP A 141 -6.56 -11.36 -13.00
C ASP A 141 -7.22 -11.89 -11.71
N LEU A 142 -6.68 -11.54 -10.54
CA LEU A 142 -7.30 -11.84 -9.26
C LEU A 142 -8.17 -10.67 -8.77
N ARG A 143 -9.31 -11.00 -8.15
CA ARG A 143 -10.09 -9.97 -7.46
C ARG A 143 -9.33 -9.53 -6.20
N ALA A 144 -9.55 -8.30 -5.76
CA ALA A 144 -8.82 -7.73 -4.62
C ALA A 144 -9.10 -8.47 -3.30
N GLU A 145 -10.26 -9.11 -3.19
CA GLU A 145 -10.66 -9.92 -2.04
C GLU A 145 -10.16 -11.37 -2.07
N GLU A 146 -9.63 -11.86 -3.19
CA GLU A 146 -9.17 -13.24 -3.30
C GLU A 146 -7.83 -13.46 -2.59
N GLY A 147 -7.83 -14.38 -1.62
CA GLY A 147 -6.63 -14.95 -1.00
C GLY A 147 -6.47 -16.41 -1.42
N ILE A 148 -5.30 -16.82 -1.91
CA ILE A 148 -5.08 -18.19 -2.36
C ILE A 148 -3.97 -18.83 -1.54
N ILE A 149 -4.28 -19.96 -0.92
CA ILE A 149 -3.33 -20.80 -0.18
C ILE A 149 -3.07 -22.05 -1.01
N ILE A 150 -1.80 -22.31 -1.31
CA ILE A 150 -1.38 -23.52 -2.03
C ILE A 150 -0.63 -24.41 -1.05
N THR A 151 -1.13 -25.61 -0.85
CA THR A 151 -0.46 -26.64 -0.03
C THR A 151 0.23 -27.65 -0.92
N PRO A 152 1.42 -28.18 -0.53
CA PRO A 152 2.15 -29.21 -1.28
C PRO A 152 1.37 -30.48 -1.53
#